data_d0a79ffccaab09ac3cd362fd8b8dd7d9
#
_entry.id   d0a79ffccaab09ac3cd362fd8b8dd7d9
#
_cell.length_a   1.000
_cell.length_b   1.000
_cell.length_c   1.000
_cell.angle_alpha   90.00
_cell.angle_beta   90.00
_cell.angle_gamma   90.00
#
_symmetry.space_group_name_H-M   'P 1'
#
loop_
_entity.id
_entity.type
_entity.pdbx_description
1 polymer ?
#
loop_
_entity_poly.entity_id
_entity_poly.type
_entity_poly.pdbx_seq_one_letter_code
_entity_poly.pdbx_strand_id
1 'polypeptide(L)'
;MAVRDSTPVAESTLYGEYPFLPGAEALAAEMAVSVRGLFEDAAFEISREIGRARVLAAADDPRGTSTIEELSRAGPEVRFLSFLFARLVLSAATSPAPLRRWAVSEAKRAHARLRSSPIEELGEVARRLGFPITELPSRQVALSLTDYLRLAVPIREAEFRLGAQDLRHGQVEVSRERAARLLQEAVRRELAQPVPIQEETRVAIRTREAALLEEISRRVPLPVARDTSGPGELRPDRFPPCIRKMRRSLEQGENLSHAGRFALAAFLHRAGADLETIVDTYRGAPDFDESITRYQIDHITQRDGGTGYEPPECATLQSHGLCVREGDPSAPVPADRGRDPLCFEPFLRHPLQYYRLRGGRVREGGEERERTSGPTSRSAAGSGTGSAPARTPSTDPR
;
A
#
# COMPACT_ATOMS: atom_id res chain seq x y z
N MET A 1 12.33 40.38 28.56
CA MET A 1 11.51 39.24 28.12
C MET A 1 12.17 37.99 28.66
N ALA A 2 11.59 37.38 29.71
CA ALA A 2 12.18 36.21 30.37
C ALA A 2 12.02 34.97 29.44
N VAL A 3 13.16 34.39 29.10
CA VAL A 3 13.23 33.05 28.50
C VAL A 3 12.68 32.11 29.55
N ARG A 4 11.53 31.49 29.29
CA ARG A 4 11.03 30.39 30.12
C ARG A 4 11.99 29.22 29.91
N ASP A 5 12.75 28.90 30.93
CA ASP A 5 13.49 27.64 31.04
C ASP A 5 12.48 26.52 31.02
N SER A 6 12.26 25.94 29.81
CA SER A 6 11.53 24.68 29.67
C SER A 6 12.48 23.58 30.13
N THR A 7 12.16 22.94 31.24
CA THR A 7 12.86 21.75 31.73
C THR A 7 12.84 20.71 30.61
N PRO A 8 13.99 20.19 30.19
CA PRO A 8 14.01 19.15 29.13
C PRO A 8 13.23 17.92 29.64
N VAL A 9 12.29 17.45 28.84
CA VAL A 9 11.59 16.19 29.09
C VAL A 9 12.66 15.10 29.19
N ALA A 10 12.66 14.35 30.30
CA ALA A 10 13.63 13.28 30.48
C ALA A 10 13.59 12.34 29.26
N GLU A 11 14.73 12.01 28.70
CA GLU A 11 14.81 11.22 27.45
C GLU A 11 14.06 9.89 27.55
N SER A 12 14.11 9.21 28.69
CA SER A 12 13.34 8.00 28.95
C SER A 12 11.83 8.20 28.81
N THR A 13 11.32 9.35 29.27
CA THR A 13 9.90 9.70 29.11
C THR A 13 9.56 9.95 27.65
N LEU A 14 10.39 10.69 26.92
CA LEU A 14 10.18 10.99 25.50
C LEU A 14 10.16 9.69 24.66
N TYR A 15 11.13 8.80 24.86
CA TYR A 15 11.18 7.51 24.13
C TYR A 15 10.11 6.52 24.59
N GLY A 16 9.65 6.59 25.84
CA GLY A 16 8.49 5.83 26.29
C GLY A 16 7.21 6.20 25.55
N GLU A 17 7.06 7.50 25.24
CA GLU A 17 5.89 8.02 24.53
C GLU A 17 6.02 7.98 23.00
N TYR A 18 7.24 8.16 22.49
CA TYR A 18 7.58 8.18 21.07
C TYR A 18 8.75 7.24 20.75
N PRO A 19 8.54 5.92 20.92
CA PRO A 19 9.62 4.92 20.84
C PRO A 19 10.20 4.73 19.44
N PHE A 20 9.63 5.36 18.46
CA PHE A 20 10.07 5.35 17.07
C PHE A 20 11.07 6.46 16.74
N LEU A 21 11.36 7.36 17.67
CA LEU A 21 12.28 8.46 17.41
C LEU A 21 13.72 7.97 17.27
N PRO A 22 14.51 8.56 16.35
CA PRO A 22 15.95 8.34 16.29
C PRO A 22 16.61 8.64 17.66
N GLY A 23 17.55 7.80 18.04
CA GLY A 23 18.20 7.87 19.36
C GLY A 23 17.60 6.94 20.41
N ALA A 24 16.43 6.35 20.15
CA ALA A 24 15.80 5.40 21.06
C ALA A 24 16.63 4.12 21.28
N GLU A 25 17.53 3.80 20.37
CA GLU A 25 18.52 2.73 20.51
C GLU A 25 19.49 2.95 21.68
N ALA A 26 19.78 4.20 22.02
CA ALA A 26 20.59 4.54 23.18
C ALA A 26 19.92 4.12 24.50
N LEU A 27 18.60 4.29 24.61
CA LEU A 27 17.82 3.84 25.76
C LEU A 27 17.86 2.31 25.90
N ALA A 28 17.73 1.57 24.78
CA ALA A 28 17.86 0.12 24.80
C ALA A 28 19.25 -0.35 25.25
N ALA A 29 20.29 0.35 24.83
CA ALA A 29 21.67 0.09 25.25
C ALA A 29 21.89 0.41 26.74
N GLU A 30 21.36 1.53 27.25
CA GLU A 30 21.42 1.91 28.67
C GLU A 30 20.71 0.88 29.55
N MET A 31 19.57 0.36 29.10
CA MET A 31 18.84 -0.71 29.79
C MET A 31 19.50 -2.08 29.65
N ALA A 32 20.64 -2.20 28.95
CA ALA A 32 21.35 -3.45 28.65
C ALA A 32 20.45 -4.56 28.07
N VAL A 33 19.43 -4.19 27.30
CA VAL A 33 18.48 -5.13 26.70
C VAL A 33 19.00 -5.64 25.36
N SER A 34 19.29 -6.92 25.30
CA SER A 34 19.56 -7.61 24.01
C SER A 34 18.24 -8.08 23.39
N VAL A 35 18.25 -8.25 22.05
CA VAL A 35 17.08 -8.83 21.35
C VAL A 35 16.73 -10.20 21.94
N ARG A 36 17.71 -11.05 22.19
CA ARG A 36 17.49 -12.35 22.83
C ARG A 36 16.89 -12.21 24.22
N GLY A 37 17.44 -11.31 25.06
CA GLY A 37 16.91 -11.06 26.42
C GLY A 37 15.47 -10.60 26.39
N LEU A 38 15.10 -9.68 25.49
CA LEU A 38 13.72 -9.19 25.34
C LEU A 38 12.74 -10.34 25.10
N PHE A 39 13.12 -11.38 24.36
CA PHE A 39 12.28 -12.53 24.06
C PHE A 39 12.34 -13.65 25.10
N GLU A 40 13.42 -13.81 25.82
CA GLU A 40 13.67 -15.00 26.68
C GLU A 40 13.63 -14.69 28.18
N ASP A 41 14.03 -13.48 28.61
CA ASP A 41 14.10 -13.14 30.04
C ASP A 41 12.71 -12.90 30.62
N ALA A 42 12.44 -13.50 31.79
CA ALA A 42 11.19 -13.33 32.53
C ALA A 42 10.95 -11.88 32.96
N ALA A 43 12.01 -11.09 33.17
CA ALA A 43 11.90 -9.67 33.53
C ALA A 43 11.11 -8.84 32.52
N PHE A 44 11.06 -9.26 31.25
CA PHE A 44 10.37 -8.54 30.17
C PHE A 44 9.02 -9.15 29.78
N GLU A 45 8.45 -10.07 30.58
CA GLU A 45 7.16 -10.71 30.25
C GLU A 45 6.02 -9.71 30.07
N ILE A 46 5.89 -8.74 30.98
CA ILE A 46 4.88 -7.66 30.89
C ILE A 46 5.03 -6.86 29.60
N SER A 47 6.27 -6.57 29.20
CA SER A 47 6.55 -5.85 27.95
C SER A 47 6.15 -6.68 26.73
N ARG A 48 6.35 -7.99 26.75
CA ARG A 48 5.92 -8.90 25.69
C ARG A 48 4.39 -9.01 25.61
N GLU A 49 3.71 -9.14 26.74
CA GLU A 49 2.23 -9.18 26.79
C GLU A 49 1.61 -7.92 26.20
N ILE A 50 2.08 -6.74 26.65
CA ILE A 50 1.63 -5.46 26.08
C ILE A 50 2.00 -5.35 24.59
N GLY A 51 3.17 -5.84 24.20
CA GLY A 51 3.59 -5.87 22.81
C GLY A 51 2.68 -6.73 21.93
N ARG A 52 2.28 -7.92 22.41
CA ARG A 52 1.29 -8.77 21.74
C ARG A 52 -0.07 -8.08 21.63
N ALA A 53 -0.52 -7.43 22.72
CA ALA A 53 -1.76 -6.65 22.71
C ALA A 53 -1.73 -5.50 21.68
N ARG A 54 -0.59 -4.79 21.54
CA ARG A 54 -0.40 -3.74 20.52
C ARG A 54 -0.56 -4.26 19.12
N VAL A 55 0.00 -5.43 18.83
CA VAL A 55 -0.06 -6.06 17.52
C VAL A 55 -1.48 -6.52 17.19
N LEU A 56 -2.14 -7.19 18.15
CA LEU A 56 -3.51 -7.68 17.97
C LEU A 56 -4.52 -6.54 17.85
N ALA A 57 -4.41 -5.50 18.69
CA ALA A 57 -5.25 -4.32 18.59
C ALA A 57 -5.14 -3.63 17.22
N ALA A 58 -3.94 -3.56 16.65
CA ALA A 58 -3.75 -3.00 15.31
C ALA A 58 -4.33 -3.90 14.20
N ALA A 59 -4.36 -5.20 14.41
CA ALA A 59 -5.00 -6.14 13.48
C ALA A 59 -6.52 -6.02 13.50
N ASP A 60 -7.13 -5.79 14.67
CA ASP A 60 -8.58 -5.66 14.83
C ASP A 60 -9.09 -4.26 14.49
N ASP A 61 -8.34 -3.22 14.88
CA ASP A 61 -8.69 -1.82 14.65
C ASP A 61 -7.58 -1.06 13.90
N PRO A 62 -7.60 -1.07 12.57
CA PRO A 62 -6.64 -0.32 11.78
C PRO A 62 -6.81 1.21 11.91
N ARG A 63 -7.91 1.66 12.49
CA ARG A 63 -8.12 3.10 12.78
C ARG A 63 -7.32 3.57 13.97
N GLY A 64 -6.76 2.65 14.80
CA GLY A 64 -5.94 2.99 15.95
C GLY A 64 -6.70 3.70 17.06
N THR A 65 -8.02 3.51 17.12
CA THR A 65 -8.89 4.11 18.13
C THR A 65 -8.97 3.25 19.38
N SER A 66 -8.64 1.96 19.28
CA SER A 66 -8.66 1.03 20.40
C SER A 66 -7.66 1.42 21.47
N THR A 67 -8.14 1.56 22.69
CA THR A 67 -7.31 1.80 23.87
C THR A 67 -6.75 0.48 24.37
N ILE A 68 -5.44 0.45 24.59
CA ILE A 68 -4.77 -0.67 25.27
C ILE A 68 -4.57 -0.21 26.72
N GLU A 69 -5.40 -0.73 27.61
CA GLU A 69 -5.46 -0.25 29.00
C GLU A 69 -4.14 -0.48 29.73
N GLU A 70 -3.51 -1.63 29.52
CA GLU A 70 -2.22 -1.99 30.10
C GLU A 70 -1.12 -1.03 29.62
N LEU A 71 -1.15 -0.63 28.35
CA LEU A 71 -0.21 0.35 27.80
C LEU A 71 -0.38 1.72 28.44
N SER A 72 -1.60 2.13 28.76
CA SER A 72 -1.89 3.42 29.40
C SER A 72 -1.34 3.49 30.83
N ARG A 73 -1.31 2.35 31.52
CA ARG A 73 -0.80 2.23 32.90
C ARG A 73 0.69 1.92 32.99
N ALA A 74 1.32 1.52 31.90
CA ALA A 74 2.72 1.12 31.87
C ALA A 74 3.66 2.33 32.04
N GLY A 75 4.79 2.10 32.70
CA GLY A 75 5.88 3.07 32.75
C GLY A 75 6.60 3.25 31.39
N PRO A 76 7.43 4.31 31.26
CA PRO A 76 8.11 4.63 29.99
C PRO A 76 8.92 3.46 29.42
N GLU A 77 9.67 2.77 30.26
CA GLU A 77 10.52 1.64 29.86
C GLU A 77 9.70 0.47 29.30
N VAL A 78 8.62 0.10 29.99
CA VAL A 78 7.72 -0.97 29.55
C VAL A 78 7.02 -0.58 28.24
N ARG A 79 6.61 0.68 28.08
CA ARG A 79 6.04 1.19 26.82
C ARG A 79 7.04 1.08 25.67
N PHE A 80 8.29 1.47 25.90
CA PHE A 80 9.36 1.38 24.93
C PHE A 80 9.64 -0.08 24.54
N LEU A 81 9.84 -0.96 25.52
CA LEU A 81 10.14 -2.38 25.27
C LEU A 81 8.99 -3.11 24.60
N SER A 82 7.74 -2.81 24.96
CA SER A 82 6.57 -3.39 24.29
C SER A 82 6.46 -2.97 22.83
N PHE A 83 6.83 -1.74 22.50
CA PHE A 83 6.91 -1.27 21.13
C PHE A 83 8.02 -1.99 20.37
N LEU A 84 9.22 -2.09 20.94
CA LEU A 84 10.36 -2.76 20.33
C LEU A 84 10.03 -4.23 20.05
N PHE A 85 9.44 -4.92 21.00
CA PHE A 85 8.96 -6.29 20.82
C PHE A 85 7.99 -6.40 19.63
N ALA A 86 6.94 -5.57 19.60
CA ALA A 86 5.95 -5.59 18.53
C ALA A 86 6.59 -5.34 17.15
N ARG A 87 7.49 -4.35 17.05
CA ARG A 87 8.19 -4.01 15.81
C ARG A 87 9.10 -5.14 15.32
N LEU A 88 9.81 -5.81 16.23
CA LEU A 88 10.68 -6.95 15.89
C LEU A 88 9.87 -8.15 15.40
N VAL A 89 8.79 -8.52 16.10
CA VAL A 89 7.90 -9.61 15.69
C VAL A 89 7.32 -9.37 14.30
N LEU A 90 6.81 -8.16 14.05
CA LEU A 90 6.23 -7.81 12.76
C LEU A 90 7.27 -7.67 11.65
N SER A 91 8.50 -7.25 11.97
CA SER A 91 9.61 -7.23 11.00
C SER A 91 10.12 -8.63 10.65
N ALA A 92 9.93 -9.59 11.57
CA ALA A 92 10.23 -10.99 11.30
C ALA A 92 9.15 -11.71 10.52
N ALA A 93 7.93 -11.17 10.42
CA ALA A 93 6.81 -11.77 9.69
C ALA A 93 7.14 -12.02 8.21
N THR A 94 6.50 -13.03 7.61
CA THR A 94 6.70 -13.34 6.18
C THR A 94 6.07 -12.29 5.27
N SER A 95 4.92 -11.74 5.70
CA SER A 95 4.20 -10.69 4.96
C SER A 95 4.46 -9.31 5.57
N PRO A 96 4.65 -8.26 4.75
CA PRO A 96 4.77 -6.88 5.24
C PRO A 96 3.42 -6.25 5.64
N ALA A 97 2.29 -6.87 5.30
CA ALA A 97 0.96 -6.28 5.52
C ALA A 97 0.65 -6.02 7.01
N PRO A 98 0.92 -6.96 7.95
CA PRO A 98 0.71 -6.70 9.37
C PRO A 98 1.56 -5.54 9.91
N LEU A 99 2.83 -5.44 9.50
CA LEU A 99 3.71 -4.34 9.89
C LEU A 99 3.16 -2.98 9.43
N ARG A 100 2.71 -2.89 8.18
CA ARG A 100 2.14 -1.66 7.62
C ARG A 100 0.84 -1.27 8.33
N ARG A 101 -0.02 -2.23 8.64
CA ARG A 101 -1.27 -2.00 9.39
C ARG A 101 -0.97 -1.50 10.81
N TRP A 102 -0.04 -2.13 11.50
CA TRP A 102 0.42 -1.68 12.80
C TRP A 102 1.04 -0.28 12.76
N ALA A 103 1.84 0.03 11.74
CA ALA A 103 2.41 1.36 11.53
C ALA A 103 1.34 2.46 11.44
N VAL A 104 0.20 2.19 10.79
CA VAL A 104 -0.94 3.11 10.75
C VAL A 104 -1.52 3.33 12.14
N SER A 105 -1.73 2.26 12.91
CA SER A 105 -2.27 2.32 14.26
C SER A 105 -1.36 3.13 15.20
N GLU A 106 -0.05 2.83 15.20
CA GLU A 106 0.92 3.56 16.05
C GLU A 106 1.05 5.03 15.63
N ALA A 107 1.05 5.33 14.33
CA ALA A 107 1.09 6.70 13.85
C ALA A 107 -0.15 7.50 14.29
N LYS A 108 -1.32 6.89 14.33
CA LYS A 108 -2.54 7.53 14.85
C LYS A 108 -2.48 7.76 16.36
N ARG A 109 -1.91 6.83 17.15
CA ARG A 109 -1.65 7.05 18.58
C ARG A 109 -0.71 8.21 18.79
N ALA A 110 0.39 8.27 18.03
CA ALA A 110 1.33 9.39 18.08
C ALA A 110 0.64 10.71 17.72
N HIS A 111 -0.19 10.76 16.69
CA HIS A 111 -0.98 11.92 16.31
C HIS A 111 -1.92 12.39 17.42
N ALA A 112 -2.69 11.46 18.02
CA ALA A 112 -3.63 11.78 19.09
C ALA A 112 -2.92 12.44 20.27
N ARG A 113 -1.68 11.99 20.60
CA ARG A 113 -0.86 12.57 21.63
C ARG A 113 -0.28 13.93 21.22
N LEU A 114 0.36 14.02 20.05
CA LEU A 114 0.98 15.26 19.54
C LEU A 114 -0.03 16.41 19.41
N ARG A 115 -1.28 16.11 19.11
CA ARG A 115 -2.36 17.09 19.02
C ARG A 115 -2.58 17.86 20.33
N SER A 116 -2.38 17.22 21.48
CA SER A 116 -2.57 17.76 22.82
C SER A 116 -1.28 18.08 23.55
N SER A 117 -0.11 17.74 23.00
CA SER A 117 1.19 17.97 23.65
C SER A 117 1.57 19.46 23.69
N PRO A 118 2.49 19.89 24.57
CA PRO A 118 3.12 21.21 24.50
C PRO A 118 3.78 21.45 23.15
N ILE A 119 3.92 22.71 22.72
CA ILE A 119 4.52 23.05 21.42
C ILE A 119 6.00 22.66 21.36
N GLU A 120 6.67 22.73 22.49
CA GLU A 120 8.07 22.34 22.64
C GLU A 120 8.25 20.82 22.36
N GLU A 121 7.34 19.99 22.87
CA GLU A 121 7.32 18.55 22.62
C GLU A 121 7.03 18.26 21.15
N LEU A 122 6.04 18.92 20.54
CA LEU A 122 5.75 18.81 19.10
C LEU A 122 6.97 19.20 18.27
N GLY A 123 7.66 20.31 18.62
CA GLY A 123 8.86 20.78 17.96
C GLY A 123 10.03 19.81 18.08
N GLU A 124 10.23 19.22 19.25
CA GLU A 124 11.30 18.24 19.48
C GLU A 124 11.05 16.94 18.70
N VAL A 125 9.82 16.43 18.72
CA VAL A 125 9.45 15.23 17.91
C VAL A 125 9.62 15.52 16.42
N ALA A 126 9.16 16.68 15.94
CA ALA A 126 9.32 17.10 14.54
C ALA A 126 10.79 17.16 14.13
N ARG A 127 11.62 17.80 14.97
CA ARG A 127 13.06 17.94 14.74
C ARG A 127 13.76 16.57 14.66
N ARG A 128 13.46 15.66 15.58
CA ARG A 128 14.05 14.31 15.61
C ARG A 128 13.61 13.46 14.40
N LEU A 129 12.39 13.67 13.91
CA LEU A 129 11.91 13.01 12.69
C LEU A 129 12.50 13.63 11.39
N GLY A 130 13.31 14.70 11.50
CA GLY A 130 13.90 15.37 10.35
C GLY A 130 12.99 16.36 9.63
N PHE A 131 11.91 16.82 10.31
CA PHE A 131 10.94 17.80 9.80
C PHE A 131 10.81 18.98 10.76
N PRO A 132 11.87 19.79 10.94
CA PRO A 132 11.86 20.87 11.92
C PRO A 132 10.74 21.87 11.63
N ILE A 133 10.06 22.29 12.70
CA ILE A 133 9.02 23.30 12.67
C ILE A 133 9.47 24.52 13.50
N THR A 134 8.96 25.70 13.14
CA THR A 134 9.19 26.94 13.86
C THR A 134 7.85 27.49 14.36
N GLU A 135 7.74 27.78 15.64
CA GLU A 135 6.55 28.42 16.19
C GLU A 135 6.50 29.89 15.76
N LEU A 136 5.32 30.34 15.35
CA LEU A 136 5.05 31.70 14.94
C LEU A 136 4.29 32.47 16.04
N PRO A 137 4.39 33.83 16.08
CA PRO A 137 3.63 34.64 17.02
C PRO A 137 2.12 34.45 16.94
N SER A 138 1.61 34.00 15.78
CA SER A 138 0.19 33.65 15.54
C SER A 138 -0.24 32.34 16.21
N ARG A 139 0.63 31.65 16.95
CA ARG A 139 0.45 30.29 17.46
C ARG A 139 0.30 29.23 16.36
N GLN A 140 0.61 29.57 15.14
CA GLN A 140 0.80 28.62 14.04
C GLN A 140 2.24 28.11 14.04
N VAL A 141 2.52 27.14 13.21
CA VAL A 141 3.86 26.63 12.98
C VAL A 141 4.21 26.72 11.51
N ALA A 142 5.46 27.03 11.24
CA ALA A 142 6.01 27.06 9.89
C ALA A 142 6.93 25.87 9.68
N LEU A 143 6.88 25.28 8.48
CA LEU A 143 7.82 24.26 8.03
C LEU A 143 8.22 24.54 6.59
N SER A 144 9.38 24.04 6.16
CA SER A 144 9.85 24.27 4.79
C SER A 144 8.84 23.72 3.77
N LEU A 145 8.71 24.38 2.61
CA LEU A 145 7.85 23.91 1.52
C LEU A 145 8.21 22.46 1.11
N THR A 146 9.51 22.14 1.08
CA THR A 146 9.98 20.78 0.74
C THR A 146 9.49 19.76 1.74
N ASP A 147 9.58 20.03 3.04
CA ASP A 147 9.13 19.11 4.09
C ASP A 147 7.61 19.00 4.11
N TYR A 148 6.92 20.13 3.92
CA TYR A 148 5.47 20.12 3.76
C TYR A 148 5.04 19.18 2.63
N LEU A 149 5.60 19.31 1.44
CA LEU A 149 5.25 18.47 0.29
C LEU A 149 5.58 16.99 0.54
N ARG A 150 6.72 16.70 1.19
CA ARG A 150 7.10 15.32 1.55
C ARG A 150 6.06 14.65 2.46
N LEU A 151 5.45 15.42 3.36
CA LEU A 151 4.47 14.91 4.32
C LEU A 151 3.04 14.99 3.81
N ALA A 152 2.68 16.04 3.06
CA ALA A 152 1.31 16.30 2.62
C ALA A 152 0.87 15.46 1.41
N VAL A 153 1.80 15.06 0.51
CA VAL A 153 1.46 14.30 -0.71
C VAL A 153 0.61 13.04 -0.46
N PRO A 154 0.84 12.23 0.58
CA PRO A 154 -0.02 11.08 0.88
C PRO A 154 -1.38 11.47 1.47
N ILE A 155 -1.51 12.68 2.01
CA ILE A 155 -2.72 13.19 2.66
C ILE A 155 -3.67 13.73 1.58
N ARG A 156 -4.93 13.28 1.65
CA ARG A 156 -5.89 13.56 0.57
C ARG A 156 -6.93 14.60 0.90
N GLU A 157 -7.07 14.95 2.17
CA GLU A 157 -7.95 15.98 2.65
C GLU A 157 -7.61 17.30 1.92
N ALA A 158 -8.65 17.98 1.38
CA ALA A 158 -8.49 19.18 0.56
C ALA A 158 -7.71 20.29 1.28
N GLU A 159 -7.82 20.32 2.60
CA GLU A 159 -7.14 21.27 3.47
C GLU A 159 -5.61 21.09 3.53
N PHE A 160 -5.07 19.96 3.04
CA PHE A 160 -3.63 19.71 2.92
C PHE A 160 -3.08 19.96 1.50
N ARG A 161 -3.92 20.39 0.56
CA ARG A 161 -3.44 20.80 -0.76
C ARG A 161 -2.66 22.08 -0.64
N LEU A 162 -1.55 22.19 -1.37
CA LEU A 162 -0.68 23.37 -1.30
C LEU A 162 -1.43 24.68 -1.59
N GLY A 163 -2.39 24.67 -2.51
CA GLY A 163 -3.22 25.84 -2.83
C GLY A 163 -4.18 26.29 -1.71
N ALA A 164 -4.30 25.50 -0.62
CA ALA A 164 -5.08 25.83 0.57
C ALA A 164 -4.20 26.29 1.74
N GLN A 165 -2.90 26.50 1.52
CA GLN A 165 -1.92 26.87 2.55
C GLN A 165 -1.42 28.30 2.36
N ASP A 166 -1.06 28.95 3.48
CA ASP A 166 -0.31 30.20 3.47
C ASP A 166 1.16 29.89 3.24
N LEU A 167 1.67 30.33 2.10
CA LEU A 167 3.07 30.18 1.72
C LEU A 167 3.77 31.53 1.81
N ARG A 168 4.80 31.64 2.67
CA ARG A 168 5.61 32.84 2.86
C ARG A 168 7.09 32.50 2.91
N HIS A 169 7.89 33.15 2.10
CA HIS A 169 9.35 33.00 2.10
C HIS A 169 9.83 31.54 2.01
N GLY A 170 9.12 30.68 1.25
CA GLY A 170 9.48 29.27 1.11
C GLY A 170 9.07 28.38 2.31
N GLN A 171 8.30 28.93 3.25
CA GLN A 171 7.72 28.22 4.37
C GLN A 171 6.20 28.16 4.26
N VAL A 172 5.63 27.03 4.69
CA VAL A 172 4.19 26.80 4.77
C VAL A 172 3.75 26.96 6.21
N GLU A 173 2.79 27.86 6.44
CA GLU A 173 2.22 28.12 7.76
C GLU A 173 0.98 27.23 7.96
N VAL A 174 0.95 26.46 9.05
CA VAL A 174 -0.15 25.56 9.37
C VAL A 174 -0.54 25.62 10.85
N SER A 175 -1.74 25.20 11.18
CA SER A 175 -2.12 25.04 12.60
C SER A 175 -1.34 23.88 13.24
N ARG A 176 -1.29 23.87 14.59
CA ARG A 176 -0.65 22.79 15.35
C ARG A 176 -1.29 21.42 15.05
N GLU A 177 -2.60 21.38 14.93
CA GLU A 177 -3.32 20.15 14.60
C GLU A 177 -2.90 19.62 13.21
N ARG A 178 -2.77 20.52 12.23
CA ARG A 178 -2.28 20.13 10.89
C ARG A 178 -0.84 19.68 10.93
N ALA A 179 0.02 20.33 11.70
CA ALA A 179 1.41 19.89 11.90
C ALA A 179 1.47 18.49 12.51
N ALA A 180 0.69 18.24 13.58
CA ALA A 180 0.60 16.90 14.18
C ALA A 180 0.09 15.85 13.17
N ARG A 181 -0.86 16.21 12.29
CA ARG A 181 -1.34 15.32 11.23
C ARG A 181 -0.29 15.05 10.16
N LEU A 182 0.50 16.06 9.79
CA LEU A 182 1.64 15.89 8.89
C LEU A 182 2.69 14.94 9.49
N LEU A 183 3.05 15.12 10.76
CA LEU A 183 3.99 14.26 11.47
C LEU A 183 3.48 12.82 11.60
N GLN A 184 2.18 12.59 11.66
CA GLN A 184 1.61 11.25 11.60
C GLN A 184 2.07 10.49 10.33
N GLU A 185 2.17 11.17 9.19
CA GLU A 185 2.65 10.53 7.96
C GLU A 185 4.16 10.22 8.01
N ALA A 186 4.96 11.07 8.67
CA ALA A 186 6.37 10.77 8.93
C ALA A 186 6.52 9.49 9.77
N VAL A 187 5.78 9.42 10.88
CA VAL A 187 5.76 8.25 11.77
C VAL A 187 5.30 6.99 11.04
N ARG A 188 4.20 7.06 10.31
CA ARG A 188 3.68 5.92 9.53
C ARG A 188 4.72 5.40 8.54
N ARG A 189 5.40 6.30 7.83
CA ARG A 189 6.41 5.94 6.83
C ARG A 189 7.61 5.25 7.46
N GLU A 190 8.08 5.79 8.59
CA GLU A 190 9.19 5.22 9.36
C GLU A 190 8.84 3.81 9.86
N LEU A 191 7.66 3.65 10.46
CA LEU A 191 7.23 2.39 11.05
C LEU A 191 6.85 1.31 10.03
N ALA A 192 6.51 1.69 8.82
CA ALA A 192 6.21 0.75 7.73
C ALA A 192 7.46 0.05 7.18
N GLN A 193 8.66 0.54 7.51
CA GLN A 193 9.92 -0.12 7.13
C GLN A 193 10.26 -1.20 8.16
N PRO A 194 10.58 -2.44 7.72
CA PRO A 194 11.03 -3.48 8.64
C PRO A 194 12.40 -3.13 9.23
N VAL A 195 12.60 -3.50 10.48
CA VAL A 195 13.93 -3.43 11.10
C VAL A 195 14.83 -4.49 10.47
N PRO A 196 16.06 -4.16 10.10
CA PRO A 196 17.03 -5.16 9.65
C PRO A 196 17.33 -6.14 10.80
N ILE A 197 17.06 -7.42 10.58
CA ILE A 197 17.23 -8.50 11.55
C ILE A 197 18.07 -9.58 10.88
N GLN A 198 19.10 -10.09 11.56
CA GLN A 198 19.89 -11.24 11.10
C GLN A 198 18.99 -12.47 10.96
N GLU A 199 19.27 -13.33 9.99
CA GLU A 199 18.35 -14.42 9.63
C GLU A 199 18.16 -15.41 10.78
N GLU A 200 19.22 -15.71 11.55
CA GLU A 200 19.13 -16.60 12.73
C GLU A 200 18.16 -16.03 13.78
N THR A 201 18.25 -14.72 14.05
CA THR A 201 17.35 -14.01 14.97
C THR A 201 15.94 -13.98 14.43
N ARG A 202 15.77 -13.77 13.11
CA ARG A 202 14.46 -13.80 12.44
C ARG A 202 13.76 -15.14 12.60
N VAL A 203 14.50 -16.23 12.37
CA VAL A 203 14.00 -17.60 12.54
C VAL A 203 13.62 -17.86 14.00
N ALA A 204 14.48 -17.46 14.96
CA ALA A 204 14.19 -17.62 16.39
C ALA A 204 12.91 -16.88 16.80
N ILE A 205 12.71 -15.62 16.36
CA ILE A 205 11.49 -14.85 16.62
C ILE A 205 10.27 -15.54 16.01
N ARG A 206 10.34 -15.97 14.75
CA ARG A 206 9.23 -16.68 14.08
C ARG A 206 8.83 -17.95 14.80
N THR A 207 9.80 -18.72 15.25
CA THR A 207 9.55 -19.98 15.97
C THR A 207 8.89 -19.71 17.31
N ARG A 208 9.40 -18.73 18.07
CA ARG A 208 8.90 -18.41 19.39
C ARG A 208 7.52 -17.78 19.38
N GLU A 209 7.26 -16.87 18.44
CA GLU A 209 6.00 -16.13 18.32
C GLU A 209 5.10 -16.70 17.20
N ALA A 210 5.27 -17.98 16.86
CA ALA A 210 4.51 -18.65 15.79
C ALA A 210 3.00 -18.49 15.96
N ALA A 211 2.50 -18.70 17.17
CA ALA A 211 1.06 -18.59 17.48
C ALA A 211 0.54 -17.16 17.26
N LEU A 212 1.31 -16.14 17.67
CA LEU A 212 0.96 -14.72 17.44
C LEU A 212 0.96 -14.41 15.94
N LEU A 213 1.98 -14.84 15.21
CA LEU A 213 2.10 -14.59 13.77
C LEU A 213 0.99 -15.30 12.98
N GLU A 214 0.59 -16.49 13.38
CA GLU A 214 -0.55 -17.18 12.79
C GLU A 214 -1.85 -16.44 13.07
N GLU A 215 -2.08 -16.00 14.30
CA GLU A 215 -3.25 -15.22 14.69
C GLU A 215 -3.36 -13.91 13.90
N ILE A 216 -2.23 -13.19 13.75
CA ILE A 216 -2.18 -11.97 12.93
C ILE A 216 -2.49 -12.28 11.47
N SER A 217 -1.95 -13.37 10.93
CA SER A 217 -2.19 -13.76 9.53
C SER A 217 -3.68 -14.10 9.27
N ARG A 218 -4.38 -14.62 10.28
CA ARG A 218 -5.84 -14.82 10.21
C ARG A 218 -6.62 -13.53 10.25
N ARG A 219 -6.21 -12.55 11.08
CA ARG A 219 -6.89 -11.25 11.25
C ARG A 219 -6.54 -10.25 10.16
N VAL A 220 -5.36 -10.36 9.55
CA VAL A 220 -4.88 -9.53 8.44
C VAL A 220 -4.60 -10.45 7.24
N PRO A 221 -5.61 -11.09 6.67
CA PRO A 221 -5.40 -11.97 5.55
C PRO A 221 -4.88 -11.20 4.35
N LEU A 222 -3.89 -11.76 3.68
CA LEU A 222 -3.53 -11.30 2.34
C LEU A 222 -4.72 -11.55 1.41
N PRO A 223 -4.94 -10.68 0.41
CA PRO A 223 -5.91 -10.97 -0.63
C PRO A 223 -5.54 -12.31 -1.29
N VAL A 224 -6.34 -13.32 -1.06
CA VAL A 224 -6.20 -14.57 -1.80
C VAL A 224 -6.68 -14.28 -3.22
N ALA A 225 -5.81 -14.43 -4.21
CA ALA A 225 -6.23 -14.45 -5.59
C ALA A 225 -7.15 -15.68 -5.76
N ARG A 226 -8.46 -15.47 -5.67
CA ARG A 226 -9.40 -16.51 -6.04
C ARG A 226 -9.27 -16.73 -7.54
N ASP A 227 -8.88 -17.94 -7.90
CA ASP A 227 -8.93 -18.43 -9.27
C ASP A 227 -10.41 -18.73 -9.56
N THR A 228 -11.10 -17.72 -10.08
CA THR A 228 -12.53 -17.82 -10.42
C THR A 228 -12.64 -18.07 -11.92
N SER A 229 -12.70 -19.35 -12.32
CA SER A 229 -12.84 -19.79 -13.71
C SER A 229 -14.30 -20.16 -14.04
N GLY A 230 -15.09 -19.21 -14.56
CA GLY A 230 -16.47 -19.39 -15.01
C GLY A 230 -16.92 -18.44 -16.14
N PRO A 231 -18.06 -18.64 -16.80
CA PRO A 231 -18.53 -17.76 -17.88
C PRO A 231 -18.94 -16.40 -17.34
N GLY A 232 -18.19 -15.37 -17.69
CA GLY A 232 -18.26 -14.00 -17.14
C GLY A 232 -17.06 -13.64 -16.30
N GLU A 233 -16.02 -14.41 -16.35
CA GLU A 233 -14.89 -14.49 -15.45
C GLU A 233 -13.93 -13.32 -15.53
N LEU A 234 -13.60 -12.78 -14.34
CA LEU A 234 -12.55 -11.79 -14.18
C LEU A 234 -11.20 -12.39 -14.60
N ARG A 235 -10.54 -11.78 -15.59
CA ARG A 235 -9.26 -12.24 -16.13
C ARG A 235 -8.11 -11.30 -15.75
N PRO A 236 -7.44 -11.54 -14.60
CA PRO A 236 -6.37 -10.68 -14.09
C PRO A 236 -5.17 -10.54 -15.04
N ASP A 237 -4.92 -11.55 -15.87
CA ASP A 237 -3.92 -11.54 -16.94
C ASP A 237 -4.17 -10.46 -18.01
N ARG A 238 -5.42 -10.00 -18.16
CA ARG A 238 -5.83 -8.96 -19.09
C ARG A 238 -5.90 -7.57 -18.48
N PHE A 239 -5.67 -7.42 -17.20
CA PHE A 239 -5.75 -6.12 -16.55
C PHE A 239 -4.73 -5.13 -17.13
N PRO A 240 -5.13 -3.86 -17.34
CA PRO A 240 -4.18 -2.83 -17.75
C PRO A 240 -3.13 -2.60 -16.65
N PRO A 241 -1.92 -2.15 -17.03
CA PRO A 241 -0.82 -1.96 -16.07
C PRO A 241 -1.16 -1.08 -14.86
N CYS A 242 -2.00 -0.03 -15.02
CA CYS A 242 -2.47 0.82 -13.94
C CYS A 242 -3.31 0.05 -12.90
N ILE A 243 -4.20 -0.83 -13.35
CA ILE A 243 -5.03 -1.68 -12.48
C ILE A 243 -4.17 -2.73 -11.78
N ARG A 244 -3.24 -3.37 -12.50
CA ARG A 244 -2.28 -4.32 -11.91
C ARG A 244 -1.42 -3.65 -10.84
N LYS A 245 -0.95 -2.41 -11.08
CA LYS A 245 -0.20 -1.62 -10.10
C LYS A 245 -1.02 -1.38 -8.84
N MET A 246 -2.25 -0.86 -8.97
CA MET A 246 -3.13 -0.59 -7.82
C MET A 246 -3.43 -1.85 -7.02
N ARG A 247 -3.74 -2.96 -7.70
CA ARG A 247 -3.97 -4.25 -7.05
C ARG A 247 -2.73 -4.75 -6.31
N ARG A 248 -1.56 -4.69 -6.96
CA ARG A 248 -0.28 -5.08 -6.34
C ARG A 248 0.04 -4.23 -5.10
N SER A 249 -0.22 -2.93 -5.14
CA SER A 249 -0.05 -2.06 -3.96
C SER A 249 -0.89 -2.53 -2.78
N LEU A 250 -2.15 -2.93 -3.00
CA LEU A 250 -2.98 -3.51 -1.94
C LEU A 250 -2.44 -4.86 -1.46
N GLU A 251 -2.04 -5.76 -2.37
CA GLU A 251 -1.44 -7.05 -2.05
C GLU A 251 -0.16 -6.88 -1.21
N GLN A 252 0.59 -5.79 -1.44
CA GLN A 252 1.78 -5.43 -0.67
C GLN A 252 1.45 -4.68 0.63
N GLY A 253 0.18 -4.50 0.97
CA GLY A 253 -0.25 -3.76 2.16
C GLY A 253 0.00 -2.25 2.06
N GLU A 254 0.06 -1.69 0.85
CA GLU A 254 0.14 -0.26 0.62
C GLU A 254 -1.24 0.37 0.56
N ASN A 255 -1.34 1.62 0.99
CA ASN A 255 -2.60 2.34 0.91
C ASN A 255 -2.81 2.92 -0.49
N LEU A 256 -4.01 2.74 -1.02
CA LEU A 256 -4.44 3.43 -2.23
C LEU A 256 -5.11 4.76 -1.91
N SER A 257 -5.01 5.63 -2.86
CA SER A 257 -5.77 6.87 -2.87
C SER A 257 -7.28 6.63 -2.94
N HIS A 258 -8.07 7.62 -2.47
CA HIS A 258 -9.51 7.59 -2.70
C HIS A 258 -9.84 7.44 -4.20
N ALA A 259 -9.16 8.20 -5.07
CA ALA A 259 -9.30 8.07 -6.51
C ALA A 259 -8.82 6.69 -7.02
N GLY A 260 -7.75 6.12 -6.44
CA GLY A 260 -7.28 4.79 -6.78
C GLY A 260 -8.24 3.70 -6.32
N ARG A 261 -8.78 3.82 -5.11
CA ARG A 261 -9.82 2.89 -4.60
C ARG A 261 -11.06 2.92 -5.47
N PHE A 262 -11.56 4.13 -5.77
CA PHE A 262 -12.70 4.29 -6.66
C PHE A 262 -12.44 3.67 -8.04
N ALA A 263 -11.31 4.01 -8.67
CA ALA A 263 -10.96 3.52 -10.01
C ALA A 263 -10.84 2.00 -10.06
N LEU A 264 -10.23 1.39 -9.04
CA LEU A 264 -10.07 -0.05 -8.95
C LEU A 264 -11.42 -0.75 -8.74
N ALA A 265 -12.25 -0.29 -7.79
CA ALA A 265 -13.57 -0.88 -7.52
C ALA A 265 -14.50 -0.77 -8.74
N ALA A 266 -14.59 0.41 -9.36
CA ALA A 266 -15.40 0.61 -10.55
C ALA A 266 -14.90 -0.24 -11.72
N PHE A 267 -13.58 -0.38 -11.90
CA PHE A 267 -13.03 -1.25 -12.94
C PHE A 267 -13.36 -2.73 -12.70
N LEU A 268 -13.15 -3.23 -11.49
CA LEU A 268 -13.42 -4.63 -11.16
C LEU A 268 -14.90 -4.96 -11.34
N HIS A 269 -15.80 -4.08 -10.89
CA HIS A 269 -17.23 -4.22 -11.10
C HIS A 269 -17.59 -4.31 -12.59
N ARG A 270 -17.09 -3.38 -13.41
CA ARG A 270 -17.38 -3.35 -14.86
C ARG A 270 -16.66 -4.45 -15.63
N ALA A 271 -15.62 -5.04 -15.08
CA ALA A 271 -14.93 -6.21 -15.62
C ALA A 271 -15.64 -7.53 -15.24
N GLY A 272 -16.70 -7.48 -14.42
CA GLY A 272 -17.53 -8.63 -14.08
C GLY A 272 -17.24 -9.27 -12.72
N ALA A 273 -16.45 -8.61 -11.85
CA ALA A 273 -16.22 -9.10 -10.48
C ALA A 273 -17.50 -8.97 -9.65
N ASP A 274 -17.76 -9.97 -8.82
CA ASP A 274 -18.78 -9.90 -7.78
C ASP A 274 -18.32 -9.04 -6.59
N LEU A 275 -19.26 -8.70 -5.70
CA LEU A 275 -19.00 -7.86 -4.55
C LEU A 275 -17.92 -8.44 -3.64
N GLU A 276 -17.98 -9.73 -3.37
CA GLU A 276 -17.04 -10.40 -2.48
C GLU A 276 -15.62 -10.37 -3.05
N THR A 277 -15.45 -10.61 -4.33
CA THR A 277 -14.17 -10.50 -5.03
C THR A 277 -13.61 -9.06 -4.95
N ILE A 278 -14.49 -8.04 -5.08
CA ILE A 278 -14.06 -6.66 -4.95
C ILE A 278 -13.63 -6.35 -3.51
N VAL A 279 -14.43 -6.71 -2.51
CA VAL A 279 -14.10 -6.52 -1.08
C VAL A 279 -12.80 -7.23 -0.73
N ASP A 280 -12.64 -8.49 -1.15
CA ASP A 280 -11.44 -9.27 -0.92
C ASP A 280 -10.17 -8.60 -1.48
N THR A 281 -10.29 -7.91 -2.62
CA THR A 281 -9.17 -7.16 -3.21
C THR A 281 -8.65 -6.06 -2.27
N TYR A 282 -9.50 -5.51 -1.40
CA TYR A 282 -9.11 -4.45 -0.45
C TYR A 282 -8.62 -4.97 0.90
N ARG A 283 -8.71 -6.28 1.19
CA ARG A 283 -8.27 -6.86 2.48
C ARG A 283 -6.80 -6.58 2.81
N GLY A 284 -5.97 -6.40 1.79
CA GLY A 284 -4.57 -6.03 1.96
C GLY A 284 -4.31 -4.57 2.34
N ALA A 285 -5.32 -3.69 2.28
CA ALA A 285 -5.14 -2.29 2.66
C ALA A 285 -4.83 -2.16 4.16
N PRO A 286 -3.87 -1.28 4.55
CA PRO A 286 -3.49 -1.15 5.96
C PRO A 286 -4.62 -0.63 6.87
N ASP A 287 -5.58 0.08 6.30
CA ASP A 287 -6.75 0.67 6.96
C ASP A 287 -8.05 -0.04 6.58
N PHE A 288 -7.97 -1.32 6.14
CA PHE A 288 -9.13 -2.09 5.76
C PHE A 288 -10.10 -2.26 6.93
N ASP A 289 -11.35 -1.86 6.69
CA ASP A 289 -12.50 -2.13 7.53
C ASP A 289 -13.58 -2.70 6.61
N GLU A 290 -14.02 -3.93 6.89
CA GLU A 290 -14.91 -4.65 5.99
C GLU A 290 -16.27 -3.95 5.84
N SER A 291 -16.82 -3.41 6.93
CA SER A 291 -18.13 -2.76 6.90
C SER A 291 -18.12 -1.46 6.08
N ILE A 292 -17.06 -0.67 6.27
CA ILE A 292 -16.86 0.60 5.54
C ILE A 292 -16.54 0.31 4.07
N THR A 293 -15.67 -0.67 3.82
CA THR A 293 -15.28 -1.05 2.45
C THR A 293 -16.50 -1.56 1.68
N ARG A 294 -17.29 -2.44 2.28
CA ARG A 294 -18.52 -2.98 1.69
C ARG A 294 -19.52 -1.87 1.36
N TYR A 295 -19.76 -0.97 2.30
CA TYR A 295 -20.63 0.20 2.08
C TYR A 295 -20.16 1.07 0.90
N GLN A 296 -18.86 1.36 0.82
CA GLN A 296 -18.29 2.15 -0.27
C GLN A 296 -18.39 1.45 -1.62
N ILE A 297 -18.17 0.13 -1.66
CA ILE A 297 -18.27 -0.67 -2.88
C ILE A 297 -19.74 -0.77 -3.32
N ASP A 298 -20.67 -1.01 -2.41
CA ASP A 298 -22.12 -1.02 -2.70
C ASP A 298 -22.56 0.30 -3.34
N HIS A 299 -22.07 1.43 -2.81
CA HIS A 299 -22.34 2.74 -3.41
C HIS A 299 -21.73 2.90 -4.82
N ILE A 300 -20.49 2.42 -5.03
CA ILE A 300 -19.82 2.48 -6.35
C ILE A 300 -20.51 1.58 -7.37
N THR A 301 -20.97 0.40 -6.94
CA THR A 301 -21.63 -0.58 -7.81
C THR A 301 -23.13 -0.31 -7.97
N GLN A 302 -23.69 0.61 -7.19
CA GLN A 302 -25.12 1.00 -7.17
C GLN A 302 -26.06 -0.21 -7.13
N ARG A 303 -25.84 -1.10 -6.17
CA ARG A 303 -26.57 -2.36 -6.05
C ARG A 303 -28.07 -2.21 -5.88
N ASP A 304 -28.52 -1.03 -5.44
CA ASP A 304 -29.94 -0.70 -5.19
C ASP A 304 -30.72 -0.26 -6.45
N GLY A 305 -30.23 -0.55 -7.67
CA GLY A 305 -30.98 -0.35 -8.92
C GLY A 305 -30.34 0.50 -10.00
N GLY A 306 -29.05 0.85 -9.86
CA GLY A 306 -28.28 1.57 -10.89
C GLY A 306 -27.32 0.65 -11.68
N THR A 307 -26.72 1.19 -12.77
CA THR A 307 -25.72 0.48 -13.57
C THR A 307 -24.30 0.52 -12.99
N GLY A 308 -24.12 1.13 -11.82
CA GLY A 308 -22.80 1.37 -11.22
C GLY A 308 -21.98 2.44 -11.94
N TYR A 309 -20.94 2.92 -11.28
CA TYR A 309 -20.06 3.93 -11.86
C TYR A 309 -19.10 3.33 -12.89
N GLU A 310 -18.77 4.12 -13.92
CA GLU A 310 -17.68 3.79 -14.85
C GLU A 310 -16.33 4.11 -14.22
N PRO A 311 -15.29 3.29 -14.45
CA PRO A 311 -13.93 3.65 -14.05
C PRO A 311 -13.46 4.89 -14.82
N PRO A 312 -12.57 5.71 -14.20
CA PRO A 312 -12.05 6.91 -14.85
C PRO A 312 -11.29 6.60 -16.13
N GLU A 313 -11.37 7.52 -17.10
CA GLU A 313 -10.57 7.47 -18.33
C GLU A 313 -9.06 7.54 -18.07
N CYS A 314 -8.25 7.11 -19.04
CA CYS A 314 -6.79 7.13 -18.93
C CYS A 314 -6.23 8.53 -18.61
N ALA A 315 -6.79 9.61 -19.18
CA ALA A 315 -6.38 10.98 -18.88
C ALA A 315 -6.62 11.35 -17.40
N THR A 316 -7.75 10.96 -16.83
CA THR A 316 -8.06 11.17 -15.41
C THR A 316 -7.15 10.34 -14.51
N LEU A 317 -6.85 9.09 -14.89
CA LEU A 317 -5.88 8.27 -14.15
C LEU A 317 -4.47 8.88 -14.17
N GLN A 318 -4.07 9.51 -15.28
CA GLN A 318 -2.82 10.25 -15.39
C GLN A 318 -2.79 11.45 -14.44
N SER A 319 -3.81 12.31 -14.48
CA SER A 319 -3.88 13.50 -13.61
C SER A 319 -3.88 13.15 -12.11
N HIS A 320 -4.31 11.93 -11.75
CA HIS A 320 -4.27 11.42 -10.39
C HIS A 320 -2.97 10.65 -10.04
N GLY A 321 -1.98 10.57 -10.94
CA GLY A 321 -0.74 9.82 -10.73
C GLY A 321 -0.93 8.30 -10.62
N LEU A 322 -2.07 7.79 -11.12
CA LEU A 322 -2.41 6.36 -11.07
C LEU A 322 -1.98 5.59 -12.32
N CYS A 323 -1.72 6.32 -13.43
CA CYS A 323 -1.26 5.75 -14.67
C CYS A 323 0.24 5.41 -14.59
N VAL A 324 0.66 4.31 -15.21
CA VAL A 324 2.07 3.90 -15.32
C VAL A 324 2.71 4.32 -16.64
N ARG A 325 1.98 5.10 -17.44
CA ARG A 325 2.45 5.61 -18.74
C ARG A 325 3.45 6.75 -18.62
N GLU A 326 3.69 7.28 -17.42
CA GLU A 326 4.59 8.41 -17.20
C GLU A 326 6.05 8.07 -17.54
N GLY A 327 6.69 8.97 -18.29
CA GLY A 327 8.09 8.90 -18.72
C GLY A 327 8.25 8.73 -20.24
N ASP A 328 9.49 8.86 -20.72
CA ASP A 328 9.86 8.70 -22.12
C ASP A 328 9.44 7.30 -22.65
N PRO A 329 8.59 7.19 -23.68
CA PRO A 329 8.19 5.93 -24.25
C PRO A 329 9.36 5.14 -24.88
N SER A 330 10.46 5.80 -25.22
CA SER A 330 11.67 5.18 -25.79
C SER A 330 12.68 4.70 -24.75
N ALA A 331 12.52 5.12 -23.47
CA ALA A 331 13.45 4.71 -22.41
C ALA A 331 13.29 3.21 -22.08
N PRO A 332 14.39 2.47 -21.88
CA PRO A 332 14.32 1.07 -21.45
C PRO A 332 13.61 1.00 -20.09
N VAL A 333 12.54 0.20 -20.05
CA VAL A 333 11.73 0.02 -18.85
C VAL A 333 12.21 -1.22 -18.12
N PRO A 334 12.52 -1.14 -16.82
CA PRO A 334 12.69 -2.32 -15.99
C PRO A 334 11.46 -3.23 -16.11
N ALA A 335 11.67 -4.53 -16.24
CA ALA A 335 10.61 -5.53 -16.48
C ALA A 335 9.50 -5.51 -15.41
N ASP A 336 9.79 -4.95 -14.23
CA ASP A 336 8.89 -4.82 -13.08
C ASP A 336 7.93 -3.60 -13.15
N ARG A 337 8.20 -2.60 -14.01
CA ARG A 337 7.36 -1.39 -14.10
C ARG A 337 6.18 -1.48 -15.06
N GLY A 338 6.00 -2.62 -15.75
CA GLY A 338 4.74 -3.00 -16.39
C GLY A 338 4.21 -2.08 -17.48
N ARG A 339 5.08 -1.33 -18.20
CA ARG A 339 4.65 -0.59 -19.41
C ARG A 339 4.21 -1.60 -20.47
N ASP A 340 3.06 -1.36 -21.05
CA ASP A 340 2.54 -2.17 -22.16
C ASP A 340 2.40 -1.28 -23.38
N PRO A 341 2.94 -1.68 -24.56
CA PRO A 341 2.84 -0.90 -25.78
C PRO A 341 1.41 -0.47 -26.13
N LEU A 342 0.42 -1.30 -25.83
CA LEU A 342 -0.99 -0.99 -26.05
C LEU A 342 -1.44 0.28 -25.31
N CYS A 343 -0.83 0.61 -24.17
CA CYS A 343 -1.15 1.82 -23.44
C CYS A 343 -0.72 3.12 -24.18
N PHE A 344 0.16 3.03 -25.17
CA PHE A 344 0.64 4.17 -25.95
C PHE A 344 -0.13 4.38 -27.26
N GLU A 345 -1.01 3.44 -27.59
CA GLU A 345 -1.84 3.57 -28.80
C GLU A 345 -2.79 4.77 -28.70
N PRO A 346 -2.88 5.63 -29.74
CA PRO A 346 -3.68 6.86 -29.71
C PRO A 346 -5.18 6.63 -29.49
N PHE A 347 -5.68 5.45 -29.86
CA PHE A 347 -7.09 5.11 -29.71
C PHE A 347 -7.45 4.62 -28.30
N LEU A 348 -6.45 4.27 -27.47
CA LEU A 348 -6.70 3.76 -26.12
C LEU A 348 -6.94 4.91 -25.14
N ARG A 349 -8.18 5.11 -24.75
CA ARG A 349 -8.60 6.18 -23.84
C ARG A 349 -9.17 5.70 -22.53
N HIS A 350 -9.40 4.38 -22.37
CA HIS A 350 -10.11 3.84 -21.23
C HIS A 350 -9.56 2.48 -20.78
N PRO A 351 -9.43 2.21 -19.46
CA PRO A 351 -8.89 0.94 -18.97
C PRO A 351 -9.73 -0.29 -19.36
N LEU A 352 -11.06 -0.18 -19.45
CA LEU A 352 -11.90 -1.27 -19.91
C LEU A 352 -11.73 -1.56 -21.42
N GLN A 353 -11.36 -0.57 -22.21
CA GLN A 353 -11.03 -0.78 -23.62
C GLN A 353 -9.78 -1.65 -23.75
N TYR A 354 -8.73 -1.38 -22.94
CA TYR A 354 -7.55 -2.23 -22.85
C TYR A 354 -7.92 -3.68 -22.50
N TYR A 355 -8.74 -3.87 -21.47
CA TYR A 355 -9.16 -5.18 -20.98
C TYR A 355 -9.88 -6.00 -22.07
N ARG A 356 -10.77 -5.35 -22.86
CA ARG A 356 -11.50 -5.98 -23.97
C ARG A 356 -10.57 -6.34 -25.13
N LEU A 357 -9.65 -5.46 -25.50
CA LEU A 357 -8.70 -5.69 -26.60
C LEU A 357 -7.75 -6.86 -26.32
N ARG A 358 -7.31 -7.01 -25.07
CA ARG A 358 -6.53 -8.17 -24.63
C ARG A 358 -7.34 -9.48 -24.70
N GLY A 359 -8.66 -9.41 -24.62
CA GLY A 359 -9.56 -10.56 -24.79
C GLY A 359 -9.68 -11.05 -26.22
N GLY A 360 -9.63 -10.14 -27.22
CA GLY A 360 -9.72 -10.48 -28.65
C GLY A 360 -8.44 -11.08 -29.23
N ARG A 361 -7.26 -10.59 -28.80
CA ARG A 361 -5.96 -11.05 -29.34
C ARG A 361 -5.58 -12.49 -28.95
N VAL A 362 -6.11 -13.04 -27.88
CA VAL A 362 -5.83 -14.44 -27.48
C VAL A 362 -6.56 -15.46 -28.37
N ARG A 363 -7.67 -15.07 -29.03
CA ARG A 363 -8.37 -15.96 -29.97
C ARG A 363 -7.65 -16.11 -31.31
N GLU A 364 -6.93 -15.09 -31.79
CA GLU A 364 -6.18 -15.14 -33.04
C GLU A 364 -4.83 -15.89 -32.93
N GLY A 365 -4.21 -15.90 -31.75
CA GLY A 365 -2.94 -16.62 -31.50
C GLY A 365 -3.08 -18.11 -31.19
N GLY A 366 -4.28 -18.60 -30.89
CA GLY A 366 -4.56 -20.01 -30.59
C GLY A 366 -4.84 -20.87 -31.82
N GLU A 367 -5.36 -20.29 -32.90
CA GLU A 367 -5.68 -21.04 -34.14
C GLU A 367 -4.49 -21.21 -35.08
N GLU A 368 -3.45 -20.39 -34.97
CA GLU A 368 -2.28 -20.44 -35.86
C GLU A 368 -1.22 -21.48 -35.44
N ARG A 369 -1.31 -22.03 -34.21
CA ARG A 369 -0.37 -23.07 -33.74
C ARG A 369 -0.80 -24.52 -33.97
N GLU A 370 -2.03 -24.77 -34.41
CA GLU A 370 -2.55 -26.13 -34.61
C GLU A 370 -2.49 -26.61 -36.05
N ARG A 371 -2.03 -25.77 -37.00
CA ARG A 371 -1.98 -26.13 -38.45
C ARG A 371 -0.62 -26.54 -39.00
N THR A 372 0.42 -26.69 -38.19
CA THR A 372 1.76 -27.09 -38.64
C THR A 372 2.35 -28.27 -37.88
N SER A 373 1.59 -29.35 -37.72
CA SER A 373 2.20 -30.64 -37.38
C SER A 373 1.26 -31.78 -37.79
N GLY A 374 1.29 -32.16 -39.08
CA GLY A 374 0.77 -33.41 -39.58
C GLY A 374 1.91 -34.24 -40.17
N PRO A 375 1.89 -35.56 -40.03
CA PRO A 375 3.08 -36.42 -40.13
C PRO A 375 3.42 -36.81 -41.58
N THR A 376 4.72 -36.77 -41.85
CA THR A 376 5.34 -37.43 -42.98
C THR A 376 5.22 -38.95 -42.86
N SER A 377 4.55 -39.61 -43.84
CA SER A 377 4.78 -41.03 -44.11
C SER A 377 4.98 -41.24 -45.59
N ARG A 378 6.13 -41.81 -45.91
CA ARG A 378 6.54 -42.36 -47.22
C ARG A 378 5.62 -43.51 -47.60
N SER A 379 5.27 -43.66 -48.90
CA SER A 379 5.56 -44.88 -49.63
C SER A 379 5.20 -44.77 -51.11
N ALA A 380 5.94 -45.49 -51.88
CA ALA A 380 6.28 -45.59 -53.26
C ALA A 380 5.18 -46.00 -54.26
N ALA A 381 5.48 -45.67 -55.54
CA ALA A 381 5.37 -46.40 -56.74
C ALA A 381 3.98 -46.58 -57.47
N GLY A 382 3.93 -46.20 -58.72
CA GLY A 382 2.97 -46.76 -59.73
C GLY A 382 2.67 -45.85 -60.91
N SER A 383 3.48 -45.95 -61.92
CA SER A 383 3.31 -45.76 -63.36
C SER A 383 1.91 -45.57 -63.94
N GLY A 384 1.76 -44.73 -65.01
CA GLY A 384 0.72 -44.85 -66.00
C GLY A 384 0.34 -43.57 -66.77
N THR A 385 1.04 -43.29 -67.83
CA THR A 385 0.70 -42.78 -69.21
C THR A 385 -0.66 -42.10 -69.42
N GLY A 386 -0.64 -40.96 -70.14
CA GLY A 386 -1.68 -40.65 -71.08
C GLY A 386 -2.01 -39.15 -71.26
N SER A 387 -1.40 -38.56 -72.34
CA SER A 387 -1.91 -37.59 -73.31
C SER A 387 -2.68 -36.32 -72.89
N ALA A 388 -2.10 -35.22 -73.27
CA ALA A 388 -2.75 -33.96 -73.65
C ALA A 388 -3.61 -34.07 -74.88
N PRO A 389 -4.39 -33.07 -75.44
CA PRO A 389 -4.02 -31.65 -75.49
C PRO A 389 -5.17 -30.60 -75.46
N ALA A 390 -4.74 -29.36 -75.27
CA ALA A 390 -5.12 -28.11 -75.96
C ALA A 390 -6.57 -27.62 -76.04
N ARG A 391 -6.86 -26.39 -75.61
CA ARG A 391 -7.11 -25.18 -76.43
C ARG A 391 -7.66 -24.03 -75.53
N THR A 392 -6.98 -22.94 -75.66
CA THR A 392 -7.45 -21.56 -75.44
C THR A 392 -8.34 -21.14 -76.65
N PRO A 393 -8.91 -19.90 -76.77
CA PRO A 393 -9.02 -18.74 -75.87
C PRO A 393 -10.36 -17.97 -75.99
N SER A 394 -10.35 -16.72 -75.48
CA SER A 394 -11.16 -15.54 -75.89
C SER A 394 -12.48 -15.31 -75.16
N THR A 395 -12.86 -14.19 -74.68
CA THR A 395 -12.70 -12.76 -74.91
C THR A 395 -13.58 -12.03 -73.89
N ASP A 396 -13.09 -10.89 -73.41
CA ASP A 396 -13.78 -9.74 -72.82
C ASP A 396 -14.91 -9.23 -73.82
N PRO A 397 -15.77 -8.26 -73.54
CA PRO A 397 -15.91 -7.33 -72.37
C PRO A 397 -17.38 -6.95 -72.02
N ARG A 398 -17.62 -6.42 -70.83
CA ARG A 398 -18.26 -5.11 -70.63
C ARG A 398 -18.40 -4.81 -69.12
#